data_e184a4a6588ae54ddf9fab3289f6c12a
#
_entry.id   e184a4a6588ae54ddf9fab3289f6c12a
#
_cell.length_a   1.000
_cell.length_b   1.000
_cell.length_c   1.000
_cell.angle_alpha   90.00
_cell.angle_beta   90.00
_cell.angle_gamma   90.00
#
_symmetry.space_group_name_H-M   'P 1'
#
loop_
_entity.id
_entity.type
_entity.pdbx_description
1 polymer ?
#
loop_
_entity_poly.entity_id
_entity_poly.type
_entity_poly.pdbx_seq_one_letter_code
_entity_poly.pdbx_strand_id
1 'polypeptide(L)'
;MKKTLKTLIAAGCLLAAGSTLAAENSLRFGLEALYPPFESKSASGQLEGFDIDLGNAVCAAAQVKCSWVETSFDSLIPALQARKFDVINSAMNVTEQRRQAIAFTDSIYQVPNRLIAKADSGLKPDAKSLAGKHVGVLQGSIQENYAKAHWAPEGVDVVSYQDQNQVYLDLTAGRLDATLIMAPAGQSGFLEHPDGKGFAFVGEAVQDDKILGEGIAFGLRKDDTATLKKLNDAIAKVKQQGTIGELSKKYFGDIDVTVK
;
A
#
# COMPACT_ATOMS: atom_id res chain seq x y z
N MET A 1 50.02 71.72 -26.83
CA MET A 1 49.85 70.48 -27.63
C MET A 1 49.15 69.45 -26.67
N LYS A 2 47.84 69.33 -26.83
CA LYS A 2 47.01 68.45 -25.96
C LYS A 2 46.68 67.16 -26.75
N LYS A 3 47.16 66.04 -26.29
CA LYS A 3 46.81 64.71 -26.83
C LYS A 3 45.65 64.14 -26.01
N THR A 4 44.50 64.03 -26.64
CA THR A 4 43.30 63.38 -26.09
C THR A 4 43.40 61.86 -26.25
N LEU A 5 43.40 61.15 -25.13
CA LEU A 5 43.34 59.68 -25.09
C LEU A 5 41.88 59.24 -25.11
N LYS A 6 41.46 58.53 -26.16
CA LYS A 6 40.12 57.94 -26.28
C LYS A 6 40.16 56.54 -25.64
N THR A 7 39.48 56.39 -24.51
CA THR A 7 39.30 55.09 -23.86
C THR A 7 38.10 54.38 -24.52
N LEU A 8 38.33 53.24 -25.20
CA LEU A 8 37.29 52.32 -25.62
C LEU A 8 36.85 51.46 -24.44
N ILE A 9 35.55 51.59 -24.03
CA ILE A 9 34.91 50.69 -23.09
C ILE A 9 34.29 49.56 -23.95
N ALA A 10 34.88 48.35 -23.87
CA ALA A 10 34.30 47.14 -24.41
C ALA A 10 33.29 46.59 -23.40
N ALA A 11 32.00 46.70 -23.74
CA ALA A 11 30.92 46.09 -22.99
C ALA A 11 30.88 44.58 -23.24
N GLY A 12 31.42 43.81 -22.30
CA GLY A 12 31.30 42.34 -22.32
C GLY A 12 29.91 41.93 -21.84
N CYS A 13 29.01 41.56 -22.75
CA CYS A 13 27.78 40.86 -22.41
C CYS A 13 28.12 39.44 -21.90
N LEU A 14 28.17 39.25 -20.59
CA LEU A 14 28.12 37.91 -19.99
C LEU A 14 26.71 37.34 -20.19
N LEU A 15 26.59 36.46 -21.17
CA LEU A 15 25.46 35.54 -21.31
C LEU A 15 25.53 34.57 -20.09
N ALA A 16 24.82 34.89 -19.02
CA ALA A 16 24.53 33.93 -17.95
C ALA A 16 23.59 32.88 -18.56
N ALA A 17 24.17 31.78 -19.08
CA ALA A 17 23.43 30.58 -19.38
C ALA A 17 22.88 30.04 -18.04
N GLY A 18 21.65 30.43 -17.70
CA GLY A 18 20.90 29.86 -16.58
C GLY A 18 20.69 28.38 -16.89
N SER A 19 21.53 27.53 -16.29
CA SER A 19 21.20 26.11 -16.16
C SER A 19 19.92 26.03 -15.35
N THR A 20 18.77 25.94 -16.02
CA THR A 20 17.54 25.45 -15.41
C THR A 20 17.87 24.02 -14.98
N LEU A 21 18.27 23.84 -13.72
CA LEU A 21 18.14 22.55 -13.06
C LEU A 21 16.68 22.15 -13.24
N ALA A 22 16.41 21.31 -14.24
CA ALA A 22 15.14 20.64 -14.35
C ALA A 22 14.96 19.96 -12.98
N ALA A 23 13.97 20.41 -12.21
CA ALA A 23 13.61 19.75 -10.95
C ALA A 23 13.54 18.26 -11.28
N GLU A 24 14.38 17.47 -10.62
CA GLU A 24 14.44 16.03 -10.88
C GLU A 24 13.02 15.51 -10.73
N ASN A 25 12.45 14.96 -11.81
CA ASN A 25 11.09 14.49 -11.85
C ASN A 25 11.01 13.22 -10.99
N SER A 26 10.97 13.38 -9.67
CA SER A 26 11.05 12.32 -8.67
C SER A 26 9.81 12.33 -7.77
N LEU A 27 9.34 11.15 -7.41
CA LEU A 27 8.25 10.92 -6.47
C LEU A 27 8.73 10.05 -5.30
N ARG A 28 8.30 10.40 -4.11
CA ARG A 28 8.51 9.61 -2.90
C ARG A 28 7.26 8.80 -2.63
N PHE A 29 7.41 7.50 -2.54
CA PHE A 29 6.32 6.56 -2.24
C PHE A 29 6.39 6.13 -0.78
N GLY A 30 5.30 6.29 -0.03
CA GLY A 30 5.15 5.83 1.34
C GLY A 30 4.56 4.43 1.39
N LEU A 31 5.13 3.56 2.22
CA LEU A 31 4.68 2.18 2.43
C LEU A 31 4.97 1.69 3.85
N GLU A 32 4.29 0.60 4.24
CA GLU A 32 4.66 -0.25 5.37
C GLU A 32 5.44 -1.46 4.84
N ALA A 33 6.68 -1.70 5.33
CA ALA A 33 7.56 -2.74 4.78
C ALA A 33 7.46 -4.10 5.53
N LEU A 34 6.28 -4.43 6.08
CA LEU A 34 6.04 -5.63 6.91
C LEU A 34 4.78 -6.42 6.46
N TYR A 35 4.45 -6.36 5.16
CA TYR A 35 3.23 -6.96 4.63
C TYR A 35 3.48 -7.80 3.36
N PRO A 36 4.27 -8.90 3.45
CA PRO A 36 4.51 -9.77 2.31
C PRO A 36 3.20 -10.42 1.83
N PRO A 37 3.05 -10.69 0.53
CA PRO A 37 3.99 -10.49 -0.57
C PRO A 37 3.85 -9.13 -1.27
N PHE A 38 3.11 -8.18 -0.67
CA PHE A 38 2.90 -6.85 -1.25
C PHE A 38 4.14 -5.97 -1.09
N GLU A 39 4.61 -5.81 0.15
CA GLU A 39 5.82 -5.06 0.48
C GLU A 39 6.52 -5.65 1.71
N SER A 40 7.80 -5.90 1.58
CA SER A 40 8.64 -6.44 2.64
C SER A 40 10.12 -6.10 2.42
N LYS A 41 10.95 -6.50 3.37
CA LYS A 41 12.40 -6.42 3.23
C LYS A 41 12.99 -7.81 3.01
N SER A 42 13.86 -7.90 2.01
CA SER A 42 14.71 -9.06 1.82
C SER A 42 15.70 -9.23 2.98
N ALA A 43 16.39 -10.35 3.04
CA ALA A 43 17.47 -10.59 4.01
C ALA A 43 18.61 -9.55 3.91
N SER A 44 18.80 -8.90 2.75
CA SER A 44 19.76 -7.81 2.55
C SER A 44 19.21 -6.43 2.95
N GLY A 45 17.96 -6.34 3.42
CA GLY A 45 17.30 -5.10 3.80
C GLY A 45 16.73 -4.30 2.63
N GLN A 46 16.75 -4.85 1.41
CA GLN A 46 16.16 -4.21 0.23
C GLN A 46 14.65 -4.41 0.22
N LEU A 47 13.91 -3.38 -0.21
CA LEU A 47 12.47 -3.48 -0.40
C LEU A 47 12.16 -4.40 -1.60
N GLU A 48 11.18 -5.28 -1.40
CA GLU A 48 10.70 -6.23 -2.40
C GLU A 48 9.20 -6.48 -2.22
N GLY A 49 8.54 -7.00 -3.25
CA GLY A 49 7.14 -7.35 -3.22
C GLY A 49 6.36 -6.82 -4.42
N PHE A 50 5.08 -7.22 -4.48
CA PHE A 50 4.19 -6.88 -5.58
C PHE A 50 4.06 -5.36 -5.75
N ASP A 51 3.82 -4.62 -4.67
CA ASP A 51 3.64 -3.17 -4.71
C ASP A 51 4.95 -2.43 -5.05
N ILE A 52 6.10 -2.99 -4.67
CA ILE A 52 7.40 -2.44 -5.06
C ILE A 52 7.60 -2.55 -6.56
N ASP A 53 7.40 -3.75 -7.12
CA ASP A 53 7.56 -3.96 -8.57
C ASP A 53 6.50 -3.21 -9.38
N LEU A 54 5.25 -3.17 -8.91
CA LEU A 54 4.18 -2.37 -9.51
C LEU A 54 4.51 -0.88 -9.51
N GLY A 55 4.93 -0.34 -8.36
CA GLY A 55 5.34 1.05 -8.23
C GLY A 55 6.48 1.41 -9.17
N ASN A 56 7.51 0.56 -9.25
CA ASN A 56 8.64 0.73 -10.17
C ASN A 56 8.19 0.72 -11.64
N ALA A 57 7.28 -0.20 -12.03
CA ALA A 57 6.72 -0.25 -13.38
C ALA A 57 5.93 1.02 -13.72
N VAL A 58 5.10 1.51 -12.80
CA VAL A 58 4.33 2.76 -12.96
C VAL A 58 5.27 3.95 -13.04
N CYS A 59 6.31 4.02 -12.23
CA CYS A 59 7.31 5.09 -12.26
C CYS A 59 8.06 5.12 -13.60
N ALA A 60 8.44 3.96 -14.12
CA ALA A 60 9.07 3.86 -15.44
C ALA A 60 8.12 4.34 -16.55
N ALA A 61 6.84 3.91 -16.52
CA ALA A 61 5.83 4.34 -17.49
C ALA A 61 5.51 5.86 -17.41
N ALA A 62 5.60 6.44 -16.20
CA ALA A 62 5.42 7.87 -15.93
C ALA A 62 6.69 8.70 -16.25
N GLN A 63 7.83 8.07 -16.51
CA GLN A 63 9.14 8.69 -16.69
C GLN A 63 9.56 9.55 -15.48
N VAL A 64 9.39 9.02 -14.27
CA VAL A 64 9.81 9.64 -13.02
C VAL A 64 10.75 8.71 -12.26
N LYS A 65 11.64 9.29 -11.45
CA LYS A 65 12.40 8.51 -10.47
C LYS A 65 11.55 8.30 -9.23
N CYS A 66 11.54 7.08 -8.70
CA CYS A 66 10.84 6.79 -7.47
C CYS A 66 11.82 6.45 -6.35
N SER A 67 11.46 6.87 -5.15
CA SER A 67 12.11 6.50 -3.90
C SER A 67 11.06 6.10 -2.89
N TRP A 68 11.45 5.34 -1.88
CA TRP A 68 10.55 4.72 -0.92
C TRP A 68 10.78 5.28 0.48
N VAL A 69 9.69 5.52 1.20
CA VAL A 69 9.68 6.02 2.59
C VAL A 69 8.84 5.07 3.43
N GLU A 70 9.45 4.47 4.43
CA GLU A 70 8.78 3.51 5.30
C GLU A 70 8.11 4.21 6.48
N THR A 71 6.91 3.73 6.84
CA THR A 71 6.19 4.11 8.05
C THR A 71 5.17 3.03 8.41
N SER A 72 4.54 3.09 9.59
CA SER A 72 3.43 2.19 9.91
C SER A 72 2.20 2.48 9.04
N PHE A 73 1.36 1.47 8.81
CA PHE A 73 0.20 1.57 7.92
C PHE A 73 -0.79 2.68 8.35
N ASP A 74 -1.10 2.76 9.63
CA ASP A 74 -1.99 3.78 10.21
C ASP A 74 -1.46 5.22 10.05
N SER A 75 -0.14 5.36 9.93
CA SER A 75 0.55 6.64 9.76
C SER A 75 0.64 7.10 8.29
N LEU A 76 0.31 6.27 7.31
CA LEU A 76 0.47 6.59 5.88
C LEU A 76 -0.31 7.85 5.47
N ILE A 77 -1.61 7.93 5.78
CA ILE A 77 -2.42 9.09 5.42
C ILE A 77 -1.96 10.37 6.15
N PRO A 78 -1.76 10.39 7.47
CA PRO A 78 -1.18 11.54 8.16
C PRO A 78 0.18 11.99 7.60
N ALA A 79 1.08 11.07 7.29
CA ALA A 79 2.41 11.37 6.75
C ALA A 79 2.34 11.92 5.32
N LEU A 80 1.43 11.43 4.47
CA LEU A 80 1.14 11.99 3.15
C LEU A 80 0.66 13.45 3.25
N GLN A 81 -0.28 13.73 4.16
CA GLN A 81 -0.78 15.08 4.42
C GLN A 81 0.30 16.01 4.96
N ALA A 82 1.21 15.48 5.80
CA ALA A 82 2.38 16.18 6.30
C ALA A 82 3.53 16.30 5.26
N ARG A 83 3.32 15.88 4.00
CA ARG A 83 4.29 15.94 2.89
C ARG A 83 5.60 15.18 3.15
N LYS A 84 5.56 14.12 3.96
CA LYS A 84 6.72 13.24 4.17
C LYS A 84 7.07 12.47 2.90
N PHE A 85 6.06 12.15 2.10
CA PHE A 85 6.14 11.56 0.77
C PHE A 85 4.99 12.09 -0.10
N ASP A 86 4.91 11.64 -1.34
CA ASP A 86 4.03 12.22 -2.36
C ASP A 86 2.89 11.27 -2.77
N VAL A 87 3.13 9.96 -2.64
CA VAL A 87 2.22 8.89 -3.05
C VAL A 87 2.21 7.80 -1.98
N ILE A 88 1.05 7.23 -1.64
CA ILE A 88 0.94 6.00 -0.86
C ILE A 88 0.87 4.83 -1.85
N ASN A 89 1.73 3.82 -1.66
CA ASN A 89 1.67 2.54 -2.34
C ASN A 89 1.97 1.43 -1.31
N SER A 90 0.91 0.89 -0.71
CA SER A 90 0.99 -0.04 0.42
C SER A 90 -0.33 -0.81 0.57
N ALA A 91 -0.72 -1.56 -0.43
CA ALA A 91 -1.95 -2.36 -0.50
C ALA A 91 -3.20 -1.62 0.03
N MET A 92 -3.26 -0.29 -0.19
CA MET A 92 -4.28 0.56 0.41
C MET A 92 -5.59 0.53 -0.39
N ASN A 93 -6.64 -0.04 0.20
CA ASN A 93 -7.98 -0.05 -0.40
C ASN A 93 -8.58 1.35 -0.49
N VAL A 94 -9.28 1.57 -1.59
CA VAL A 94 -10.10 2.75 -1.83
C VAL A 94 -11.40 2.62 -1.06
N THR A 95 -11.62 3.47 -0.07
CA THR A 95 -12.87 3.54 0.68
C THR A 95 -13.39 4.98 0.72
N GLU A 96 -14.71 5.15 0.89
CA GLU A 96 -15.31 6.49 1.01
C GLU A 96 -14.72 7.26 2.19
N GLN A 97 -14.48 6.60 3.31
CA GLN A 97 -13.85 7.23 4.47
C GLN A 97 -12.47 7.80 4.14
N ARG A 98 -11.62 7.05 3.42
CA ARG A 98 -10.29 7.50 3.02
C ARG A 98 -10.35 8.59 1.94
N ARG A 99 -11.33 8.53 1.02
CA ARG A 99 -11.58 9.57 0.02
C ARG A 99 -11.92 10.93 0.65
N GLN A 100 -12.46 10.96 1.87
CA GLN A 100 -12.66 12.23 2.59
C GLN A 100 -11.34 12.92 2.94
N ALA A 101 -10.26 12.18 3.13
CA ALA A 101 -8.94 12.70 3.53
C ALA A 101 -7.96 12.87 2.36
N ILE A 102 -7.95 11.95 1.40
CA ILE A 102 -6.98 11.88 0.28
C ILE A 102 -7.67 11.59 -1.05
N ALA A 103 -6.96 11.80 -2.15
CA ALA A 103 -7.34 11.33 -3.48
C ALA A 103 -6.74 9.96 -3.77
N PHE A 104 -7.33 9.23 -4.70
CA PHE A 104 -6.83 7.93 -5.17
C PHE A 104 -6.73 7.93 -6.70
N THR A 105 -5.77 7.18 -7.21
CA THR A 105 -5.75 6.80 -8.63
C THR A 105 -6.94 5.88 -8.95
N ASP A 106 -7.09 5.53 -10.21
CA ASP A 106 -7.95 4.43 -10.61
C ASP A 106 -7.52 3.16 -9.88
N SER A 107 -8.47 2.31 -9.49
CA SER A 107 -8.18 1.02 -8.84
C SER A 107 -7.28 0.16 -9.72
N ILE A 108 -6.24 -0.41 -9.14
CA ILE A 108 -5.18 -1.12 -9.86
C ILE A 108 -5.40 -2.62 -9.77
N TYR A 109 -5.70 -3.11 -8.57
CA TYR A 109 -5.92 -4.53 -8.28
C TYR A 109 -6.90 -4.73 -7.12
N GLN A 110 -7.35 -5.96 -6.91
CA GLN A 110 -8.26 -6.32 -5.82
C GLN A 110 -7.94 -7.70 -5.27
N VAL A 111 -8.05 -7.87 -3.96
CA VAL A 111 -7.82 -9.15 -3.27
C VAL A 111 -8.91 -9.42 -2.23
N PRO A 112 -9.27 -10.70 -2.00
CA PRO A 112 -10.25 -11.06 -0.98
C PRO A 112 -9.67 -10.92 0.43
N ASN A 113 -10.54 -10.64 1.41
CA ASN A 113 -10.23 -10.65 2.83
C ASN A 113 -10.75 -11.94 3.46
N ARG A 114 -9.89 -12.67 4.16
CA ARG A 114 -10.19 -13.97 4.73
C ARG A 114 -9.84 -14.02 6.22
N LEU A 115 -10.59 -14.81 6.97
CA LEU A 115 -10.29 -15.12 8.36
C LEU A 115 -9.29 -16.28 8.43
N ILE A 116 -8.22 -16.14 9.21
CA ILE A 116 -7.31 -17.22 9.59
C ILE A 116 -7.57 -17.58 11.04
N ALA A 117 -7.70 -18.87 11.32
CA ALA A 117 -7.81 -19.45 12.65
C ALA A 117 -7.19 -20.86 12.65
N LYS A 118 -7.16 -21.54 13.81
CA LYS A 118 -6.81 -22.98 13.84
C LYS A 118 -7.75 -23.76 12.93
N ALA A 119 -7.22 -24.67 12.14
CA ALA A 119 -7.96 -25.41 11.13
C ALA A 119 -9.11 -26.24 11.70
N ASP A 120 -8.98 -26.68 12.93
CA ASP A 120 -9.96 -27.48 13.69
C ASP A 120 -10.85 -26.65 14.64
N SER A 121 -10.73 -25.31 14.61
CA SER A 121 -11.47 -24.41 15.51
C SER A 121 -12.98 -24.41 15.28
N GLY A 122 -13.44 -24.74 14.07
CA GLY A 122 -14.82 -24.60 13.65
C GLY A 122 -15.30 -23.15 13.51
N LEU A 123 -14.40 -22.16 13.65
CA LEU A 123 -14.73 -20.74 13.53
C LEU A 123 -15.11 -20.37 12.09
N LYS A 124 -15.98 -19.37 11.98
CA LYS A 124 -16.42 -18.78 10.72
C LYS A 124 -16.30 -17.26 10.80
N PRO A 125 -16.17 -16.55 9.65
CA PRO A 125 -16.04 -15.10 9.62
C PRO A 125 -17.39 -14.38 9.84
N ASP A 126 -18.09 -14.73 10.91
CA ASP A 126 -19.34 -14.11 11.31
C ASP A 126 -19.35 -13.82 12.83
N ALA A 127 -20.09 -12.80 13.22
CA ALA A 127 -20.11 -12.31 14.60
C ALA A 127 -20.57 -13.39 15.61
N LYS A 128 -21.53 -14.23 15.24
CA LYS A 128 -22.06 -15.29 16.12
C LYS A 128 -20.98 -16.35 16.41
N SER A 129 -20.23 -16.76 15.40
CA SER A 129 -19.16 -17.74 15.56
C SER A 129 -17.97 -17.19 16.34
N LEU A 130 -17.73 -15.87 16.25
CA LEU A 130 -16.61 -15.19 16.88
C LEU A 130 -16.95 -14.54 18.24
N ALA A 131 -18.21 -14.63 18.71
CA ALA A 131 -18.60 -14.06 20.02
C ALA A 131 -17.72 -14.58 21.15
N GLY A 132 -17.16 -13.68 21.97
CA GLY A 132 -16.22 -13.99 23.05
C GLY A 132 -14.82 -14.38 22.59
N LYS A 133 -14.48 -14.25 21.29
CA LYS A 133 -13.17 -14.54 20.72
C LYS A 133 -12.33 -13.28 20.57
N HIS A 134 -11.00 -13.45 20.59
CA HIS A 134 -10.02 -12.40 20.34
C HIS A 134 -9.60 -12.44 18.87
N VAL A 135 -9.90 -11.39 18.12
CA VAL A 135 -9.57 -11.27 16.68
C VAL A 135 -8.55 -10.17 16.48
N GLY A 136 -7.33 -10.55 16.04
CA GLY A 136 -6.25 -9.60 15.73
C GLY A 136 -6.40 -8.99 14.36
N VAL A 137 -6.12 -7.69 14.25
CA VAL A 137 -6.17 -6.92 12.99
C VAL A 137 -5.08 -5.87 12.95
N LEU A 138 -4.64 -5.51 11.75
CA LEU A 138 -3.70 -4.40 11.54
C LEU A 138 -4.42 -3.07 11.79
N GLN A 139 -3.85 -2.21 12.63
CA GLN A 139 -4.39 -0.89 12.97
C GLN A 139 -4.52 0.01 11.73
N GLY A 140 -5.64 0.72 11.59
CA GLY A 140 -5.95 1.60 10.46
C GLY A 140 -6.37 0.86 9.17
N SER A 141 -6.44 -0.49 9.22
CA SER A 141 -6.84 -1.30 8.06
C SER A 141 -8.36 -1.33 7.85
N ILE A 142 -8.78 -1.76 6.67
CA ILE A 142 -10.20 -2.04 6.38
C ILE A 142 -10.71 -3.24 7.16
N GLN A 143 -9.83 -4.19 7.50
CA GLN A 143 -10.14 -5.37 8.31
C GLN A 143 -10.48 -4.96 9.74
N GLU A 144 -9.74 -4.00 10.31
CA GLU A 144 -10.06 -3.41 11.61
C GLU A 144 -11.43 -2.73 11.57
N ASN A 145 -11.67 -1.89 10.56
CA ASN A 145 -12.95 -1.19 10.42
C ASN A 145 -14.12 -2.18 10.28
N TYR A 146 -13.94 -3.24 9.48
CA TYR A 146 -14.94 -4.28 9.30
C TYR A 146 -15.24 -5.03 10.60
N ALA A 147 -14.20 -5.51 11.28
CA ALA A 147 -14.35 -6.24 12.54
C ALA A 147 -15.00 -5.38 13.64
N LYS A 148 -14.60 -4.11 13.74
CA LYS A 148 -15.20 -3.15 14.70
C LYS A 148 -16.65 -2.83 14.38
N ALA A 149 -17.02 -2.75 13.09
CA ALA A 149 -18.38 -2.43 12.69
C ALA A 149 -19.34 -3.63 12.82
N HIS A 150 -18.90 -4.83 12.47
CA HIS A 150 -19.76 -6.01 12.35
C HIS A 150 -19.61 -7.03 13.47
N TRP A 151 -18.45 -7.10 14.12
CA TRP A 151 -18.17 -8.16 15.10
C TRP A 151 -18.08 -7.65 16.54
N ALA A 152 -17.44 -6.50 16.76
CA ALA A 152 -17.30 -5.97 18.13
C ALA A 152 -18.64 -5.70 18.84
N PRO A 153 -19.72 -5.20 18.18
CA PRO A 153 -21.02 -5.01 18.84
C PRO A 153 -21.67 -6.31 19.32
N GLU A 154 -21.27 -7.45 18.76
CA GLU A 154 -21.78 -8.78 19.07
C GLU A 154 -20.87 -9.54 20.06
N GLY A 155 -19.93 -8.82 20.72
CA GLY A 155 -19.09 -9.37 21.78
C GLY A 155 -17.79 -10.01 21.32
N VAL A 156 -17.30 -9.69 20.12
CA VAL A 156 -15.95 -10.07 19.66
C VAL A 156 -14.95 -9.03 20.17
N ASP A 157 -13.86 -9.49 20.78
CA ASP A 157 -12.75 -8.62 21.17
C ASP A 157 -11.81 -8.39 19.97
N VAL A 158 -11.88 -7.19 19.39
CA VAL A 158 -11.08 -6.79 18.23
C VAL A 158 -9.81 -6.11 18.71
N VAL A 159 -8.68 -6.81 18.58
CA VAL A 159 -7.37 -6.35 19.05
C VAL A 159 -6.57 -5.77 17.90
N SER A 160 -6.26 -4.47 17.97
CA SER A 160 -5.52 -3.74 16.94
C SER A 160 -4.02 -3.78 17.21
N TYR A 161 -3.21 -4.07 16.17
CA TYR A 161 -1.75 -4.17 16.23
C TYR A 161 -1.10 -3.19 15.26
N GLN A 162 0.09 -2.72 15.61
CA GLN A 162 0.86 -1.77 14.79
C GLN A 162 1.42 -2.38 13.52
N ASP A 163 1.71 -3.69 13.52
CA ASP A 163 2.15 -4.45 12.36
C ASP A 163 1.59 -5.87 12.36
N GLN A 164 1.54 -6.49 11.20
CA GLN A 164 0.95 -7.80 11.01
C GLN A 164 1.78 -8.93 11.65
N ASN A 165 3.08 -8.78 11.82
CA ASN A 165 3.92 -9.79 12.45
C ASN A 165 3.56 -9.96 13.94
N GLN A 166 3.21 -8.87 14.63
CA GLN A 166 2.73 -8.95 16.02
C GLN A 166 1.42 -9.73 16.11
N VAL A 167 0.50 -9.57 15.14
CA VAL A 167 -0.73 -10.37 15.07
C VAL A 167 -0.38 -11.86 14.96
N TYR A 168 0.55 -12.23 14.07
CA TYR A 168 0.95 -13.63 13.88
C TYR A 168 1.61 -14.23 15.14
N LEU A 169 2.47 -13.46 15.82
CA LEU A 169 3.07 -13.88 17.09
C LEU A 169 2.02 -14.17 18.17
N ASP A 170 1.02 -13.32 18.29
CA ASP A 170 -0.05 -13.50 19.28
C ASP A 170 -1.03 -14.61 18.90
N LEU A 171 -1.29 -14.78 17.59
CA LEU A 171 -2.09 -15.89 17.09
C LEU A 171 -1.41 -17.24 17.35
N THR A 172 -0.11 -17.35 17.06
CA THR A 172 0.69 -18.55 17.31
C THR A 172 0.80 -18.87 18.79
N ALA A 173 0.94 -17.84 19.64
CA ALA A 173 0.99 -17.98 21.10
C ALA A 173 -0.38 -18.28 21.75
N GLY A 174 -1.48 -18.29 20.98
CA GLY A 174 -2.83 -18.55 21.48
C GLY A 174 -3.43 -17.38 22.27
N ARG A 175 -2.88 -16.17 22.14
CA ARG A 175 -3.47 -14.94 22.69
C ARG A 175 -4.58 -14.38 21.80
N LEU A 176 -4.60 -14.79 20.53
CA LEU A 176 -5.67 -14.53 19.57
C LEU A 176 -6.28 -15.86 19.12
N ASP A 177 -7.57 -15.86 18.86
CA ASP A 177 -8.30 -16.98 18.27
C ASP A 177 -8.26 -16.95 16.74
N ALA A 178 -8.21 -15.74 16.15
CA ALA A 178 -8.25 -15.54 14.70
C ALA A 178 -7.64 -14.19 14.30
N THR A 179 -7.41 -14.04 12.98
CA THR A 179 -7.07 -12.74 12.35
C THR A 179 -7.81 -12.58 11.03
N LEU A 180 -8.30 -11.37 10.75
CA LEU A 180 -8.87 -11.00 9.46
C LEU A 180 -7.81 -10.26 8.64
N ILE A 181 -7.55 -10.75 7.42
CA ILE A 181 -6.42 -10.30 6.61
C ILE A 181 -6.70 -10.43 5.10
N MET A 182 -5.99 -9.70 4.27
CA MET A 182 -5.93 -9.96 2.83
C MET A 182 -5.39 -11.37 2.57
N ALA A 183 -6.11 -12.17 1.76
CA ALA A 183 -5.77 -13.57 1.57
C ALA A 183 -4.32 -13.80 1.08
N PRO A 184 -3.76 -13.06 0.11
CA PRO A 184 -2.37 -13.26 -0.29
C PRO A 184 -1.38 -12.99 0.85
N ALA A 185 -1.63 -11.96 1.69
CA ALA A 185 -0.76 -11.67 2.83
C ALA A 185 -0.84 -12.76 3.91
N GLY A 186 -2.04 -13.27 4.18
CA GLY A 186 -2.22 -14.38 5.11
C GLY A 186 -1.57 -15.68 4.62
N GLN A 187 -1.68 -15.96 3.32
CA GLN A 187 -1.07 -17.14 2.69
C GLN A 187 0.46 -17.06 2.76
N SER A 188 1.04 -16.05 2.14
CA SER A 188 2.49 -15.91 2.01
C SER A 188 3.17 -15.48 3.31
N GLY A 189 2.54 -14.60 4.10
CA GLY A 189 3.15 -14.06 5.33
C GLY A 189 3.01 -14.97 6.54
N PHE A 190 2.09 -15.96 6.52
CA PHE A 190 1.85 -16.80 7.69
C PHE A 190 1.61 -18.29 7.36
N LEU A 191 0.62 -18.63 6.54
CA LEU A 191 0.20 -20.04 6.37
C LEU A 191 1.29 -20.90 5.71
N GLU A 192 2.14 -20.34 4.87
CA GLU A 192 3.27 -21.02 4.23
C GLU A 192 4.53 -21.09 5.12
N HIS A 193 4.51 -20.40 6.28
CA HIS A 193 5.60 -20.45 7.25
C HIS A 193 5.40 -21.57 8.29
N PRO A 194 6.47 -22.04 8.95
CA PRO A 194 6.37 -23.05 10.01
C PRO A 194 5.38 -22.67 11.12
N ASP A 195 5.28 -21.40 11.46
CA ASP A 195 4.39 -20.87 12.51
C ASP A 195 2.91 -20.93 12.11
N GLY A 196 2.61 -21.00 10.82
CA GLY A 196 1.27 -21.19 10.27
C GLY A 196 0.77 -22.63 10.32
N LYS A 197 1.60 -23.58 10.75
CA LYS A 197 1.21 -25.00 10.83
C LYS A 197 0.04 -25.19 11.79
N GLY A 198 -1.02 -25.82 11.28
CA GLY A 198 -2.27 -26.03 12.03
C GLY A 198 -3.27 -24.88 11.96
N PHE A 199 -2.94 -23.81 11.22
CA PHE A 199 -3.85 -22.73 10.88
C PHE A 199 -4.30 -22.85 9.42
N ALA A 200 -5.46 -22.25 9.11
CA ALA A 200 -6.02 -22.22 7.76
C ALA A 200 -6.92 -21.01 7.58
N PHE A 201 -7.23 -20.69 6.34
CA PHE A 201 -8.39 -19.86 6.06
C PHE A 201 -9.66 -20.61 6.44
N VAL A 202 -10.50 -20.02 7.28
CA VAL A 202 -11.76 -20.60 7.75
C VAL A 202 -12.94 -19.82 7.17
N GLY A 203 -13.96 -20.54 6.70
CA GLY A 203 -15.13 -19.95 6.06
C GLY A 203 -14.81 -19.25 4.74
N GLU A 204 -15.78 -18.48 4.25
CA GLU A 204 -15.66 -17.71 3.00
C GLU A 204 -14.99 -16.35 3.21
N ALA A 205 -14.65 -15.68 2.10
CA ALA A 205 -14.18 -14.29 2.16
C ALA A 205 -15.30 -13.37 2.68
N VAL A 206 -14.93 -12.41 3.54
CA VAL A 206 -15.88 -11.39 3.99
C VAL A 206 -16.21 -10.42 2.86
N GLN A 207 -17.46 -9.93 2.84
CA GLN A 207 -17.99 -9.04 1.82
C GLN A 207 -18.63 -7.83 2.48
N ASP A 208 -18.22 -6.64 2.09
CA ASP A 208 -18.84 -5.36 2.41
C ASP A 208 -18.19 -4.26 1.57
N ASP A 209 -18.75 -3.93 0.43
CA ASP A 209 -18.16 -2.95 -0.51
C ASP A 209 -18.00 -1.57 0.14
N LYS A 210 -18.87 -1.22 1.11
CA LYS A 210 -18.81 0.07 1.79
C LYS A 210 -17.59 0.20 2.71
N ILE A 211 -17.23 -0.86 3.43
CA ILE A 211 -16.13 -0.85 4.41
C ILE A 211 -14.83 -1.39 3.78
N LEU A 212 -14.92 -2.48 3.02
CA LEU A 212 -13.76 -3.14 2.43
C LEU A 212 -13.28 -2.45 1.14
N GLY A 213 -14.15 -1.61 0.53
CA GLY A 213 -13.79 -0.73 -0.57
C GLY A 213 -13.83 -1.38 -1.95
N GLU A 214 -13.41 -0.58 -2.95
CA GLU A 214 -13.57 -0.86 -4.39
C GLU A 214 -12.26 -1.34 -5.06
N GLY A 215 -11.35 -1.91 -4.30
CA GLY A 215 -10.02 -2.32 -4.78
C GLY A 215 -8.90 -1.45 -4.22
N ILE A 216 -7.68 -1.71 -4.66
CA ILE A 216 -6.45 -1.08 -4.17
C ILE A 216 -5.94 -0.10 -5.21
N ALA A 217 -5.49 1.07 -4.76
CA ALA A 217 -4.99 2.15 -5.60
C ALA A 217 -3.89 2.95 -4.89
N PHE A 218 -3.18 3.78 -5.63
CA PHE A 218 -2.25 4.73 -5.04
C PHE A 218 -3.01 5.90 -4.41
N GLY A 219 -2.59 6.30 -3.21
CA GLY A 219 -3.13 7.45 -2.49
C GLY A 219 -2.29 8.70 -2.72
N LEU A 220 -2.95 9.87 -2.91
CA LEU A 220 -2.30 11.16 -3.12
C LEU A 220 -3.01 12.26 -2.30
N ARG A 221 -2.34 13.39 -2.11
CA ARG A 221 -3.01 14.59 -1.60
C ARG A 221 -4.06 15.06 -2.61
N LYS A 222 -5.19 15.58 -2.12
CA LYS A 222 -6.30 16.05 -2.97
C LYS A 222 -5.93 17.21 -3.89
N ASP A 223 -4.96 18.03 -3.49
CA ASP A 223 -4.48 19.18 -4.26
C ASP A 223 -3.47 18.81 -5.35
N ASP A 224 -2.95 17.57 -5.37
CA ASP A 224 -1.94 17.12 -6.33
C ASP A 224 -2.57 16.45 -7.57
N THR A 225 -3.41 17.21 -8.27
CA THR A 225 -4.14 16.73 -9.45
C THR A 225 -3.23 16.42 -10.64
N ALA A 226 -2.09 17.11 -10.75
CA ALA A 226 -1.11 16.88 -11.83
C ALA A 226 -0.43 15.51 -11.67
N THR A 227 0.03 15.16 -10.46
CA THR A 227 0.62 13.85 -10.19
C THR A 227 -0.44 12.75 -10.33
N LEU A 228 -1.66 12.99 -9.84
CA LEU A 228 -2.77 12.04 -9.98
C LEU A 228 -3.01 11.68 -11.45
N LYS A 229 -3.14 12.70 -12.33
CA LYS A 229 -3.31 12.46 -13.76
C LYS A 229 -2.14 11.69 -14.37
N LYS A 230 -0.92 12.10 -14.05
CA LYS A 230 0.31 11.44 -14.56
C LYS A 230 0.35 9.96 -14.16
N LEU A 231 0.01 9.62 -12.90
CA LEU A 231 0.00 8.24 -12.43
C LEU A 231 -1.14 7.43 -13.07
N ASN A 232 -2.33 8.00 -13.25
CA ASN A 232 -3.42 7.31 -13.95
C ASN A 232 -3.05 6.99 -15.40
N ASP A 233 -2.43 7.93 -16.13
CA ASP A 233 -1.95 7.71 -17.49
C ASP A 233 -0.89 6.59 -17.54
N ALA A 234 -0.01 6.52 -16.53
CA ALA A 234 1.00 5.48 -16.41
C ALA A 234 0.40 4.12 -16.04
N ILE A 235 -0.54 4.08 -15.08
CA ILE A 235 -1.28 2.87 -14.68
C ILE A 235 -2.03 2.28 -15.89
N ALA A 236 -2.69 3.11 -16.69
CA ALA A 236 -3.37 2.66 -17.91
C ALA A 236 -2.39 1.97 -18.89
N LYS A 237 -1.15 2.52 -19.07
CA LYS A 237 -0.11 1.88 -19.89
C LYS A 237 0.34 0.54 -19.31
N VAL A 238 0.59 0.48 -17.99
CA VAL A 238 1.01 -0.74 -17.28
C VAL A 238 -0.07 -1.82 -17.40
N LYS A 239 -1.36 -1.45 -17.28
CA LYS A 239 -2.51 -2.35 -17.52
C LYS A 239 -2.53 -2.88 -18.95
N GLN A 240 -2.40 -1.99 -19.95
CA GLN A 240 -2.40 -2.37 -21.38
C GLN A 240 -1.24 -3.31 -21.74
N GLN A 241 -0.10 -3.17 -21.09
CA GLN A 241 1.08 -4.02 -21.27
C GLN A 241 0.94 -5.41 -20.63
N GLY A 242 -0.11 -5.64 -19.83
CA GLY A 242 -0.31 -6.89 -19.11
C GLY A 242 0.57 -7.06 -17.86
N THR A 243 1.33 -6.03 -17.49
CA THR A 243 2.32 -6.11 -16.40
C THR A 243 1.67 -6.47 -15.06
N ILE A 244 0.44 -5.99 -14.78
CA ILE A 244 -0.27 -6.33 -13.53
C ILE A 244 -0.56 -7.84 -13.47
N GLY A 245 -0.99 -8.43 -14.59
CA GLY A 245 -1.22 -9.88 -14.67
C GLY A 245 0.06 -10.70 -14.50
N GLU A 246 1.18 -10.24 -15.06
CA GLU A 246 2.48 -10.88 -14.88
C GLU A 246 2.94 -10.82 -13.43
N LEU A 247 2.81 -9.67 -12.77
CA LEU A 247 3.12 -9.48 -11.36
C LEU A 247 2.16 -10.29 -10.46
N SER A 248 0.86 -10.32 -10.78
CA SER A 248 -0.11 -11.17 -10.09
C SER A 248 0.34 -12.62 -10.09
N LYS A 249 0.70 -13.16 -11.25
CA LYS A 249 1.18 -14.53 -11.37
C LYS A 249 2.49 -14.77 -10.60
N LYS A 250 3.42 -13.81 -10.62
CA LYS A 250 4.70 -13.88 -9.90
C LYS A 250 4.50 -13.97 -8.39
N TYR A 251 3.61 -13.16 -7.82
CA TYR A 251 3.48 -12.99 -6.38
C TYR A 251 2.32 -13.76 -5.75
N PHE A 252 1.27 -14.06 -6.52
CA PHE A 252 0.04 -14.67 -6.01
C PHE A 252 -0.34 -15.98 -6.71
N GLY A 253 0.54 -16.47 -7.60
CA GLY A 253 0.32 -17.71 -8.33
C GLY A 253 -0.91 -17.62 -9.25
N ASP A 254 -1.87 -18.53 -9.07
CA ASP A 254 -3.08 -18.60 -9.90
C ASP A 254 -4.18 -17.61 -9.45
N ILE A 255 -3.95 -16.79 -8.43
CA ILE A 255 -4.89 -15.77 -7.99
C ILE A 255 -4.78 -14.56 -8.91
N ASP A 256 -5.80 -14.37 -9.78
CA ASP A 256 -5.91 -13.18 -10.61
C ASP A 256 -6.45 -12.01 -9.76
N VAL A 257 -5.61 -10.99 -9.55
CA VAL A 257 -5.96 -9.79 -8.78
C VAL A 257 -6.32 -8.61 -9.67
N THR A 258 -6.38 -8.79 -11.00
CA THR A 258 -6.66 -7.69 -11.93
C THR A 258 -8.09 -7.17 -11.75
N VAL A 259 -8.24 -5.85 -11.78
CA VAL A 259 -9.56 -5.19 -11.83
C VAL A 259 -10.01 -5.14 -13.30
N LYS A 260 -11.22 -5.63 -13.55
CA LYS A 260 -11.84 -5.62 -14.89
C LYS A 260 -12.37 -4.24 -15.25
#